data_ff870744054d57c9968219f8c9e43b00
#
_entry.id   ff870744054d57c9968219f8c9e43b00
#
_cell.length_a   1.000
_cell.length_b   1.000
_cell.length_c   1.000
_cell.angle_alpha   90.00
_cell.angle_beta   90.00
_cell.angle_gamma   90.00
#
_symmetry.space_group_name_H-M   'P 1'
#
loop_
_entity.id
_entity.type
_entity.pdbx_description
1 polymer ?
#
loop_
_entity_poly.entity_id
_entity_poly.type
_entity_poly.pdbx_seq_one_letter_code
_entity_poly.pdbx_strand_id
1 'polypeptide(L)'
;IQTDAILELKLYRLAKLEINVIRGELDAKSAEAKKIQKILKSEDKLLDVVRSELEDVAKTLGTPRRTKTGGVGEEQEFDADAFIVEEDANVIVTRDGWIKRVREIKDPAQTRTREGDTVTHVLPGSTKEKVMFLTNRGSAYVIKINDIAATTGYGDPAQKYFKFGDGERIVAALTLDPRALVPETMLAVTRQGFGLRFAMAAHTEVTTKAGRRYAKPKDGDEVLGVVPCNDGDVVVTATRDGHVLHCKADEIAKLEGPGRGVTVIKVADDDAVIGFIAGGKGDVLVLHAEKSGKDYSQKADPKEASARGGKGRQVVKKATLVAPPKPVTIQPLANAEGGQGVN
;
A
#
# COMPACT_ATOMS: atom_id res chain seq x y z
N ILE A 1 -17.62 -39.16 -74.46
CA ILE A 1 -18.51 -38.73 -73.34
C ILE A 1 -19.87 -38.28 -73.86
N GLN A 2 -20.00 -37.32 -74.82
CA GLN A 2 -21.31 -36.88 -75.34
C GLN A 2 -21.98 -37.91 -76.18
N THR A 3 -21.22 -38.63 -76.97
CA THR A 3 -21.71 -39.72 -77.85
C THR A 3 -22.22 -40.90 -77.01
N ASP A 4 -21.57 -41.28 -75.98
CA ASP A 4 -21.97 -42.36 -75.07
C ASP A 4 -23.28 -42.03 -74.35
N ALA A 5 -23.40 -40.82 -73.90
CA ALA A 5 -24.63 -40.31 -73.25
C ALA A 5 -25.84 -40.30 -74.21
N ILE A 6 -25.62 -40.05 -75.48
CA ILE A 6 -26.69 -40.09 -76.50
C ILE A 6 -27.10 -41.54 -76.83
N LEU A 7 -26.10 -42.49 -76.87
CA LEU A 7 -26.36 -43.92 -77.14
C LEU A 7 -27.06 -44.63 -75.97
N GLU A 8 -26.86 -44.15 -74.74
CA GLU A 8 -27.53 -44.68 -73.55
C GLU A 8 -29.01 -44.23 -73.43
N LEU A 9 -29.45 -43.22 -74.19
CA LEU A 9 -30.84 -42.78 -74.21
C LEU A 9 -31.73 -43.88 -74.81
N LYS A 10 -32.56 -44.51 -73.97
CA LYS A 10 -33.52 -45.51 -74.43
C LYS A 10 -34.56 -44.85 -75.37
N LEU A 11 -34.87 -45.50 -76.52
CA LEU A 11 -35.74 -44.95 -77.55
C LEU A 11 -37.13 -44.50 -77.09
N TYR A 12 -37.64 -45.06 -75.96
CA TYR A 12 -38.94 -44.63 -75.40
C TYR A 12 -38.87 -43.24 -74.71
N ARG A 13 -37.70 -42.79 -74.35
CA ARG A 13 -37.49 -41.43 -73.78
C ARG A 13 -37.56 -40.30 -74.82
N LEU A 14 -37.59 -40.64 -76.07
CA LEU A 14 -37.71 -39.71 -77.18
C LEU A 14 -39.18 -39.43 -77.56
N ALA A 15 -40.14 -40.00 -76.82
CA ALA A 15 -41.56 -39.68 -77.00
C ALA A 15 -41.85 -38.17 -76.70
N LYS A 16 -42.83 -37.57 -77.44
CA LYS A 16 -43.13 -36.15 -77.40
C LYS A 16 -43.38 -35.58 -75.99
N LEU A 17 -43.89 -36.39 -75.06
CA LEU A 17 -44.11 -36.02 -73.66
C LEU A 17 -42.80 -35.90 -72.88
N GLU A 18 -41.86 -36.82 -73.12
CA GLU A 18 -40.55 -36.76 -72.44
C GLU A 18 -39.64 -35.65 -72.97
N ILE A 19 -39.75 -35.34 -74.28
CA ILE A 19 -39.05 -34.18 -74.85
C ILE A 19 -39.45 -32.91 -74.21
N ASN A 20 -40.70 -32.73 -73.84
CA ASN A 20 -41.17 -31.53 -73.13
C ASN A 20 -40.65 -31.46 -71.65
N VAL A 21 -40.56 -32.64 -70.99
CA VAL A 21 -39.95 -32.75 -69.68
C VAL A 21 -38.46 -32.42 -69.74
N ILE A 22 -37.74 -33.02 -70.71
CA ILE A 22 -36.30 -32.74 -70.88
C ILE A 22 -36.03 -31.27 -71.21
N ARG A 23 -36.89 -30.63 -72.06
CA ARG A 23 -36.79 -29.21 -72.36
C ARG A 23 -37.02 -28.37 -71.10
N GLY A 24 -38.04 -28.72 -70.31
CA GLY A 24 -38.29 -28.06 -69.05
C GLY A 24 -37.12 -28.12 -68.05
N GLU A 25 -36.52 -29.31 -67.95
CA GLU A 25 -35.31 -29.51 -67.15
C GLU A 25 -34.09 -28.72 -67.67
N LEU A 26 -33.90 -28.70 -68.99
CA LEU A 26 -32.83 -27.94 -69.64
C LEU A 26 -32.99 -26.45 -69.41
N ASP A 27 -34.25 -25.92 -69.59
CA ASP A 27 -34.54 -24.49 -69.32
C ASP A 27 -34.33 -24.11 -67.84
N ALA A 28 -34.78 -24.98 -66.96
CA ALA A 28 -34.56 -24.82 -65.54
C ALA A 28 -33.06 -24.79 -65.18
N LYS A 29 -32.28 -25.77 -65.67
CA LYS A 29 -30.84 -25.80 -65.42
C LYS A 29 -30.08 -24.64 -66.07
N SER A 30 -30.50 -24.26 -67.28
CA SER A 30 -29.92 -23.08 -67.95
C SER A 30 -30.22 -21.79 -67.23
N ALA A 31 -31.40 -21.65 -66.67
CA ALA A 31 -31.75 -20.49 -65.82
C ALA A 31 -30.92 -20.46 -64.51
N GLU A 32 -30.78 -21.61 -63.87
CA GLU A 32 -29.95 -21.79 -62.67
C GLU A 32 -28.47 -21.46 -62.96
N ALA A 33 -27.92 -21.98 -64.04
CA ALA A 33 -26.53 -21.71 -64.50
C ALA A 33 -26.32 -20.20 -64.74
N LYS A 34 -27.28 -19.52 -65.42
CA LYS A 34 -27.23 -18.08 -65.64
C LYS A 34 -27.32 -17.29 -64.35
N LYS A 35 -28.13 -17.74 -63.38
CA LYS A 35 -28.23 -17.11 -62.04
C LYS A 35 -26.89 -17.23 -61.30
N ILE A 36 -26.28 -18.42 -61.25
CA ILE A 36 -24.99 -18.66 -60.63
C ILE A 36 -23.89 -17.83 -61.30
N GLN A 37 -23.86 -17.78 -62.64
CA GLN A 37 -22.88 -16.97 -63.37
C GLN A 37 -23.01 -15.46 -63.03
N LYS A 38 -24.23 -14.95 -62.83
CA LYS A 38 -24.46 -13.55 -62.41
C LYS A 38 -23.97 -13.28 -61.02
N ILE A 39 -24.10 -14.25 -60.12
CA ILE A 39 -23.56 -14.18 -58.77
C ILE A 39 -22.04 -14.15 -58.77
N LEU A 40 -21.41 -15.07 -59.51
CA LEU A 40 -19.96 -15.20 -59.59
C LEU A 40 -19.27 -13.99 -60.28
N LYS A 41 -19.99 -13.26 -61.13
CA LYS A 41 -19.46 -12.08 -61.83
C LYS A 41 -19.46 -10.77 -60.97
N SER A 42 -20.07 -10.79 -59.80
CA SER A 42 -20.21 -9.61 -58.96
C SER A 42 -19.97 -10.00 -57.49
N GLU A 43 -18.94 -9.42 -56.94
CA GLU A 43 -18.62 -9.62 -55.51
C GLU A 43 -19.76 -9.21 -54.57
N ASP A 44 -20.45 -8.11 -54.91
CA ASP A 44 -21.62 -7.66 -54.14
C ASP A 44 -22.75 -8.69 -54.11
N LYS A 45 -23.03 -9.36 -55.27
CA LYS A 45 -24.02 -10.42 -55.35
C LYS A 45 -23.61 -11.71 -54.60
N LEU A 46 -22.33 -11.97 -54.55
CA LEU A 46 -21.81 -13.08 -53.75
C LEU A 46 -22.00 -12.78 -52.25
N LEU A 47 -21.70 -11.55 -51.82
CA LEU A 47 -21.90 -11.10 -50.44
C LEU A 47 -23.40 -11.08 -50.07
N ASP A 48 -24.29 -10.72 -51.02
CA ASP A 48 -25.73 -10.75 -50.78
C ASP A 48 -26.23 -12.19 -50.53
N VAL A 49 -25.70 -13.19 -51.22
CA VAL A 49 -26.03 -14.61 -50.97
C VAL A 49 -25.57 -14.99 -49.56
N VAL A 50 -24.33 -14.68 -49.18
CA VAL A 50 -23.79 -14.95 -47.85
C VAL A 50 -24.62 -14.25 -46.76
N ARG A 51 -25.01 -12.99 -47.00
CA ARG A 51 -25.85 -12.24 -46.06
C ARG A 51 -27.21 -12.94 -45.87
N SER A 52 -27.87 -13.36 -46.98
CA SER A 52 -29.14 -14.09 -46.92
C SER A 52 -29.03 -15.38 -46.13
N GLU A 53 -27.96 -16.18 -46.38
CA GLU A 53 -27.72 -17.43 -45.66
C GLU A 53 -27.49 -17.18 -44.16
N LEU A 54 -26.72 -16.14 -43.82
CA LEU A 54 -26.50 -15.74 -42.40
C LEU A 54 -27.78 -15.27 -41.71
N GLU A 55 -28.64 -14.54 -42.45
CA GLU A 55 -29.94 -14.11 -41.93
C GLU A 55 -30.89 -15.29 -41.66
N ASP A 56 -30.87 -16.32 -42.53
CA ASP A 56 -31.65 -17.54 -42.34
C ASP A 56 -31.11 -18.40 -41.19
N VAL A 57 -29.80 -18.47 -41.02
CA VAL A 57 -29.19 -19.07 -39.83
C VAL A 57 -29.58 -18.30 -38.56
N ALA A 58 -29.54 -16.98 -38.64
CA ALA A 58 -29.95 -16.14 -37.51
C ALA A 58 -31.41 -16.33 -37.13
N LYS A 59 -32.30 -16.51 -38.11
CA LYS A 59 -33.73 -16.77 -37.83
C LYS A 59 -34.00 -18.14 -37.25
N THR A 60 -33.24 -19.14 -37.69
CA THR A 60 -33.47 -20.55 -37.29
C THR A 60 -32.75 -20.90 -35.98
N LEU A 61 -31.54 -20.38 -35.77
CA LEU A 61 -30.68 -20.73 -34.65
C LEU A 61 -30.44 -19.55 -33.68
N GLY A 62 -30.88 -18.36 -34.05
CA GLY A 62 -30.72 -17.17 -33.26
C GLY A 62 -31.45 -17.24 -31.92
N THR A 63 -30.75 -17.04 -30.84
CA THR A 63 -31.35 -16.90 -29.52
C THR A 63 -31.40 -15.42 -29.13
N PRO A 64 -32.40 -14.99 -28.36
CA PRO A 64 -32.45 -13.62 -27.90
C PRO A 64 -31.19 -13.30 -27.09
N ARG A 65 -30.68 -12.08 -27.25
CA ARG A 65 -29.49 -11.61 -26.54
C ARG A 65 -29.71 -11.73 -25.03
N ARG A 66 -28.84 -12.50 -24.36
CA ARG A 66 -28.89 -12.71 -22.91
C ARG A 66 -28.32 -11.51 -22.14
N THR A 67 -27.37 -10.78 -22.72
CA THR A 67 -26.84 -9.55 -22.14
C THR A 67 -27.81 -8.40 -22.40
N LYS A 68 -28.33 -7.80 -21.34
CA LYS A 68 -29.11 -6.55 -21.40
C LYS A 68 -28.12 -5.38 -21.27
N THR A 69 -28.23 -4.37 -22.11
CA THR A 69 -27.63 -3.08 -21.81
C THR A 69 -28.50 -2.48 -20.72
N GLY A 70 -28.04 -2.55 -19.46
CA GLY A 70 -28.63 -1.77 -18.37
C GLY A 70 -28.34 -0.30 -18.63
N GLY A 71 -29.32 0.60 -18.31
CA GLY A 71 -28.97 1.97 -17.99
C GLY A 71 -27.93 1.96 -16.88
N VAL A 72 -27.29 3.11 -16.60
CA VAL A 72 -26.37 3.30 -15.49
C VAL A 72 -27.08 2.89 -14.18
N GLY A 73 -27.24 1.58 -13.97
CA GLY A 73 -27.48 1.01 -12.67
C GLY A 73 -26.17 1.20 -11.93
N GLU A 74 -26.23 1.58 -10.69
CA GLU A 74 -25.09 1.61 -9.78
C GLU A 74 -24.21 0.41 -10.11
N GLU A 75 -23.01 0.67 -10.70
CA GLU A 75 -21.98 -0.34 -10.77
C GLU A 75 -21.84 -0.80 -9.34
N GLN A 76 -22.18 -2.05 -9.04
CA GLN A 76 -21.79 -2.64 -7.78
C GLN A 76 -20.29 -2.53 -7.79
N GLU A 77 -19.77 -1.53 -7.06
CA GLU A 77 -18.35 -1.43 -6.81
C GLU A 77 -17.92 -2.80 -6.31
N PHE A 78 -17.03 -3.40 -7.07
CA PHE A 78 -16.45 -4.69 -6.68
C PHE A 78 -15.66 -4.45 -5.40
N ASP A 79 -16.29 -4.71 -4.27
CA ASP A 79 -15.66 -4.60 -2.96
C ASP A 79 -14.67 -5.77 -2.81
N ALA A 80 -13.43 -5.51 -3.20
CA ALA A 80 -12.33 -6.47 -3.02
C ALA A 80 -12.14 -6.85 -1.54
N ASP A 81 -12.56 -5.97 -0.62
CA ASP A 81 -12.43 -6.17 0.82
C ASP A 81 -13.41 -7.21 1.35
N ALA A 82 -14.56 -7.41 0.66
CA ALA A 82 -15.52 -8.45 1.01
C ALA A 82 -14.95 -9.89 0.89
N PHE A 83 -13.89 -10.07 0.09
CA PHE A 83 -13.24 -11.37 -0.12
C PHE A 83 -12.02 -11.60 0.77
N ILE A 84 -11.60 -10.60 1.57
CA ILE A 84 -10.50 -10.78 2.52
C ILE A 84 -11.04 -11.56 3.72
N VAL A 85 -10.46 -12.72 3.97
CA VAL A 85 -10.72 -13.47 5.20
C VAL A 85 -10.18 -12.67 6.37
N GLU A 86 -11.05 -12.32 7.30
CA GLU A 86 -10.70 -11.58 8.51
C GLU A 86 -10.03 -12.49 9.52
N GLU A 87 -8.75 -12.25 9.74
CA GLU A 87 -7.93 -12.97 10.71
C GLU A 87 -7.03 -11.98 11.44
N ASP A 88 -6.75 -12.25 12.72
CA ASP A 88 -5.74 -11.50 13.45
C ASP A 88 -4.34 -11.90 12.97
N ALA A 89 -3.50 -10.92 12.78
CA ALA A 89 -2.13 -11.09 12.33
C ALA A 89 -1.22 -10.04 12.97
N ASN A 90 0.08 -10.30 12.91
CA ASN A 90 1.11 -9.38 13.37
C ASN A 90 2.01 -8.99 12.20
N VAL A 91 2.19 -7.71 11.97
CA VAL A 91 3.17 -7.20 11.04
C VAL A 91 4.47 -6.92 11.78
N ILE A 92 5.53 -7.56 11.34
CA ILE A 92 6.87 -7.43 11.92
C ILE A 92 7.70 -6.56 11.01
N VAL A 93 8.37 -5.56 11.60
CA VAL A 93 9.28 -4.66 10.90
C VAL A 93 10.66 -4.79 11.53
N THR A 94 11.68 -4.93 10.70
CA THR A 94 13.07 -5.00 11.15
C THR A 94 13.79 -3.66 10.95
N ARG A 95 14.95 -3.51 11.60
CA ARG A 95 15.80 -2.32 11.50
C ARG A 95 16.23 -2.03 10.07
N ASP A 96 16.54 -3.07 9.31
CA ASP A 96 17.02 -2.96 7.93
C ASP A 96 15.84 -2.83 6.91
N GLY A 97 14.60 -2.68 7.42
CA GLY A 97 13.42 -2.42 6.60
C GLY A 97 12.79 -3.65 5.95
N TRP A 98 12.96 -4.84 6.55
CA TRP A 98 12.23 -6.04 6.15
C TRP A 98 10.88 -6.07 6.84
N ILE A 99 9.85 -6.45 6.09
CA ILE A 99 8.45 -6.47 6.53
C ILE A 99 7.89 -7.85 6.26
N LYS A 100 7.18 -8.42 7.23
CA LYS A 100 6.45 -9.68 7.08
C LYS A 100 5.19 -9.70 7.92
N ARG A 101 4.24 -10.50 7.50
CA ARG A 101 3.04 -10.82 8.27
C ARG A 101 3.18 -12.23 8.84
N VAL A 102 2.86 -12.38 10.12
CA VAL A 102 2.76 -13.68 10.80
C VAL A 102 1.45 -13.73 11.56
N ARG A 103 0.89 -14.92 11.74
CA ARG A 103 -0.36 -15.09 12.47
C ARG A 103 -0.16 -14.83 13.96
N GLU A 104 0.87 -15.40 14.54
CA GLU A 104 1.14 -15.35 15.97
C GLU A 104 2.64 -15.13 16.22
N ILE A 105 2.96 -14.36 17.23
CA ILE A 105 4.32 -14.14 17.69
C ILE A 105 4.39 -14.35 19.21
N LYS A 106 5.23 -15.28 19.66
CA LYS A 106 5.44 -15.54 21.09
C LYS A 106 6.55 -14.66 21.65
N ASP A 107 7.65 -14.54 20.90
CA ASP A 107 8.81 -13.77 21.29
C ASP A 107 9.39 -13.07 20.05
N PRO A 108 9.40 -11.74 20.01
CA PRO A 108 10.01 -11.01 18.90
C PRO A 108 11.48 -11.33 18.66
N ALA A 109 12.23 -11.66 19.73
CA ALA A 109 13.66 -11.97 19.63
C ALA A 109 13.94 -13.30 18.91
N GLN A 110 12.98 -14.24 18.93
CA GLN A 110 13.10 -15.54 18.25
C GLN A 110 12.60 -15.50 16.80
N THR A 111 12.09 -14.36 16.38
CA THR A 111 11.60 -14.21 15.00
C THR A 111 12.78 -14.22 14.03
N ARG A 112 12.66 -15.04 12.98
CA ARG A 112 13.70 -15.17 11.96
C ARG A 112 13.94 -13.83 11.25
N THR A 113 15.16 -13.30 11.39
CA THR A 113 15.67 -12.10 10.73
C THR A 113 16.92 -12.43 9.95
N ARG A 114 17.39 -11.52 9.11
CA ARG A 114 18.69 -11.64 8.43
C ARG A 114 19.81 -11.50 9.46
N GLU A 115 20.99 -12.00 9.11
CA GLU A 115 22.17 -11.87 9.97
C GLU A 115 22.45 -10.39 10.27
N GLY A 116 22.61 -10.07 11.55
CA GLY A 116 22.86 -8.71 12.01
C GLY A 116 21.63 -7.78 12.06
N ASP A 117 20.45 -8.21 11.54
CA ASP A 117 19.21 -7.43 11.61
C ASP A 117 18.39 -7.77 12.87
N THR A 118 17.57 -6.84 13.31
CA THR A 118 16.77 -6.98 14.53
C THR A 118 15.34 -6.49 14.31
N VAL A 119 14.40 -7.11 15.00
CA VAL A 119 13.00 -6.64 15.03
C VAL A 119 12.93 -5.29 15.74
N THR A 120 12.24 -4.33 15.15
CA THR A 120 12.02 -3.01 15.74
C THR A 120 10.57 -2.77 16.14
N HIS A 121 9.63 -3.30 15.35
CA HIS A 121 8.20 -3.12 15.62
C HIS A 121 7.44 -4.43 15.42
N VAL A 122 6.46 -4.67 16.27
CA VAL A 122 5.43 -5.69 16.15
C VAL A 122 4.08 -4.98 16.20
N LEU A 123 3.35 -5.06 15.11
CA LEU A 123 2.10 -4.33 14.89
C LEU A 123 0.96 -5.35 14.71
N PRO A 124 0.20 -5.65 15.76
CA PRO A 124 -0.95 -6.53 15.65
C PRO A 124 -2.12 -5.81 14.99
N GLY A 125 -2.96 -6.56 14.29
CA GLY A 125 -4.18 -6.06 13.68
C GLY A 125 -4.90 -7.10 12.84
N SER A 126 -6.13 -6.79 12.42
CA SER A 126 -6.88 -7.62 11.49
C SER A 126 -6.30 -7.50 10.08
N THR A 127 -6.39 -8.57 9.29
CA THR A 127 -6.00 -8.57 7.87
C THR A 127 -6.71 -7.50 7.03
N LYS A 128 -7.91 -7.09 7.43
CA LYS A 128 -8.67 -6.01 6.78
C LYS A 128 -8.15 -4.62 7.12
N GLU A 129 -7.43 -4.49 8.22
CA GLU A 129 -6.94 -3.23 8.73
C GLU A 129 -5.61 -2.82 8.09
N LYS A 130 -5.14 -1.65 8.44
CA LYS A 130 -4.01 -0.98 7.82
C LYS A 130 -2.85 -0.85 8.80
N VAL A 131 -1.65 -0.80 8.26
CA VAL A 131 -0.43 -0.39 9.00
C VAL A 131 0.22 0.80 8.31
N MET A 132 0.84 1.64 9.11
CA MET A 132 1.55 2.83 8.66
C MET A 132 3.04 2.72 8.96
N PHE A 133 3.85 3.15 8.00
CA PHE A 133 5.30 3.29 8.13
C PHE A 133 5.69 4.74 7.89
N LEU A 134 6.45 5.29 8.81
CA LEU A 134 6.96 6.66 8.73
C LEU A 134 8.46 6.61 8.48
N THR A 135 8.96 7.38 7.51
CA THR A 135 10.35 7.32 7.09
C THR A 135 11.16 8.55 7.48
N ASN A 136 12.49 8.38 7.51
CA ASN A 136 13.43 9.46 7.78
C ASN A 136 13.39 10.60 6.74
N ARG A 137 12.83 10.36 5.55
CA ARG A 137 12.63 11.38 4.50
C ARG A 137 11.33 12.17 4.67
N GLY A 138 10.55 11.88 5.72
CA GLY A 138 9.29 12.58 6.01
C GLY A 138 8.11 12.08 5.20
N SER A 139 8.13 10.84 4.75
CA SER A 139 7.04 10.19 4.03
C SER A 139 6.32 9.18 4.93
N ALA A 140 5.00 9.13 4.80
CA ALA A 140 4.13 8.14 5.41
C ALA A 140 3.64 7.19 4.32
N TYR A 141 3.71 5.89 4.58
CA TYR A 141 3.24 4.83 3.72
C TYR A 141 2.23 3.99 4.48
N VAL A 142 1.07 3.80 3.91
CA VAL A 142 -0.02 3.02 4.50
C VAL A 142 -0.42 1.90 3.55
N ILE A 143 -0.50 0.69 4.08
CA ILE A 143 -0.85 -0.52 3.33
C ILE A 143 -1.79 -1.38 4.17
N LYS A 144 -2.66 -2.17 3.53
CA LYS A 144 -3.47 -3.17 4.23
C LYS A 144 -2.60 -4.31 4.73
N ILE A 145 -2.90 -4.81 5.91
CA ILE A 145 -2.17 -5.94 6.50
C ILE A 145 -2.24 -7.17 5.58
N ASN A 146 -3.37 -7.37 4.90
CA ASN A 146 -3.53 -8.47 3.95
C ASN A 146 -2.55 -8.44 2.77
N ASP A 147 -2.15 -7.26 2.32
CA ASP A 147 -1.26 -7.08 1.16
C ASP A 147 0.21 -7.39 1.49
N ILE A 148 0.53 -7.52 2.78
CA ILE A 148 1.86 -7.91 3.24
C ILE A 148 2.00 -9.42 3.20
N ALA A 149 3.08 -9.92 2.61
CA ALA A 149 3.33 -11.35 2.47
C ALA A 149 3.36 -12.06 3.83
N ALA A 150 2.54 -13.10 3.95
CA ALA A 150 2.55 -14.00 5.11
C ALA A 150 3.71 -14.99 4.97
N THR A 151 4.67 -14.97 5.90
CA THR A 151 5.83 -15.86 5.86
C THR A 151 6.48 -16.04 7.21
N THR A 152 7.00 -17.22 7.47
CA THR A 152 7.89 -17.53 8.60
C THR A 152 9.37 -17.27 8.30
N GLY A 153 9.68 -16.89 7.05
CA GLY A 153 11.03 -16.53 6.60
C GLY A 153 11.46 -15.12 7.02
N TYR A 154 12.33 -14.51 6.23
CA TYR A 154 12.85 -13.16 6.49
C TYR A 154 11.84 -12.04 6.18
N GLY A 155 10.84 -12.31 5.35
CA GLY A 155 9.91 -11.31 4.82
C GLY A 155 10.37 -10.71 3.50
N ASP A 156 9.77 -9.58 3.15
CA ASP A 156 10.08 -8.80 1.96
C ASP A 156 10.69 -7.45 2.35
N PRO A 157 11.60 -6.89 1.55
CA PRO A 157 12.09 -5.55 1.77
C PRO A 157 10.97 -4.52 1.53
N ALA A 158 10.94 -3.43 2.29
CA ALA A 158 9.94 -2.36 2.16
C ALA A 158 9.83 -1.79 0.73
N GLN A 159 10.94 -1.81 -0.02
CA GLN A 159 11.02 -1.36 -1.42
C GLN A 159 10.16 -2.20 -2.38
N LYS A 160 9.76 -3.40 -2.01
CA LYS A 160 8.80 -4.20 -2.78
C LYS A 160 7.42 -3.55 -2.79
N TYR A 161 7.02 -2.97 -1.67
CA TYR A 161 5.71 -2.35 -1.46
C TYR A 161 5.71 -0.87 -1.82
N PHE A 162 6.81 -0.15 -1.55
CA PHE A 162 6.91 1.30 -1.63
C PHE A 162 8.10 1.75 -2.45
N LYS A 163 7.99 2.92 -3.05
CA LYS A 163 9.11 3.54 -3.80
C LYS A 163 9.96 4.37 -2.86
N PHE A 164 10.82 3.70 -2.09
CA PHE A 164 11.79 4.37 -1.23
C PHE A 164 12.90 5.02 -2.07
N GLY A 165 13.31 6.21 -1.64
CA GLY A 165 14.51 6.88 -2.16
C GLY A 165 15.79 6.31 -1.54
N ASP A 166 16.94 6.74 -2.06
CA ASP A 166 18.25 6.34 -1.53
C ASP A 166 18.40 6.74 -0.06
N GLY A 167 18.80 5.79 0.77
CA GLY A 167 18.95 5.99 2.22
C GLY A 167 17.63 6.20 2.97
N GLU A 168 16.48 6.01 2.32
CA GLU A 168 15.20 6.06 3.01
C GLU A 168 14.99 4.80 3.84
N ARG A 169 14.62 5.00 5.12
CA ARG A 169 14.39 3.92 6.08
C ARG A 169 13.20 4.24 6.98
N ILE A 170 12.59 3.19 7.52
CA ILE A 170 11.48 3.31 8.48
C ILE A 170 12.06 3.78 9.83
N VAL A 171 11.48 4.85 10.39
CA VAL A 171 11.86 5.40 11.70
C VAL A 171 10.78 5.21 12.75
N ALA A 172 9.55 4.98 12.34
CA ALA A 172 8.42 4.59 13.19
C ALA A 172 7.41 3.80 12.38
N ALA A 173 6.70 2.90 13.04
CA ALA A 173 5.62 2.15 12.44
C ALA A 173 4.51 1.93 13.47
N LEU A 174 3.26 1.93 13.01
CA LEU A 174 2.09 1.72 13.88
C LEU A 174 0.96 1.03 13.12
N THR A 175 0.15 0.28 13.87
CA THR A 175 -1.11 -0.24 13.35
C THR A 175 -2.19 0.83 13.40
N LEU A 176 -3.06 0.82 12.40
CA LEU A 176 -4.25 1.68 12.34
C LEU A 176 -5.52 0.87 12.66
N ASP A 177 -5.38 -0.32 13.23
CA ASP A 177 -6.50 -1.13 13.71
C ASP A 177 -7.29 -0.32 14.75
N PRO A 178 -8.63 -0.21 14.62
CA PRO A 178 -9.45 0.54 15.58
C PRO A 178 -9.36 0.05 17.02
N ARG A 179 -8.94 -1.20 17.22
CA ARG A 179 -8.69 -1.77 18.56
C ARG A 179 -7.39 -1.26 19.18
N ALA A 180 -6.51 -0.66 18.39
CA ALA A 180 -5.29 -0.07 18.89
C ALA A 180 -5.51 1.39 19.32
N LEU A 181 -4.75 1.83 20.31
CA LEU A 181 -4.69 3.26 20.64
C LEU A 181 -3.87 3.97 19.57
N VAL A 182 -4.54 4.52 18.57
CA VAL A 182 -3.91 5.34 17.53
C VAL A 182 -3.80 6.78 18.04
N PRO A 183 -2.60 7.36 18.13
CA PRO A 183 -2.43 8.73 18.59
C PRO A 183 -3.09 9.73 17.64
N GLU A 184 -3.72 10.77 18.16
CA GLU A 184 -4.29 11.85 17.33
C GLU A 184 -3.22 12.74 16.72
N THR A 185 -2.13 12.96 17.46
CA THR A 185 -1.04 13.84 17.05
C THR A 185 0.30 13.16 17.26
N MET A 186 1.19 13.33 16.29
CA MET A 186 2.56 12.83 16.32
C MET A 186 3.55 13.98 16.29
N LEU A 187 4.69 13.79 16.95
CA LEU A 187 5.85 14.66 16.90
C LEU A 187 6.96 13.99 16.09
N ALA A 188 7.44 14.67 15.08
CA ALA A 188 8.66 14.31 14.36
C ALA A 188 9.78 15.26 14.75
N VAL A 189 10.97 14.72 15.03
CA VAL A 189 12.18 15.51 15.31
C VAL A 189 13.28 15.09 14.34
N THR A 190 14.03 16.07 13.81
CA THR A 190 15.13 15.83 12.87
C THR A 190 16.48 15.84 13.58
N ARG A 191 17.51 15.31 12.92
CA ARG A 191 18.90 15.31 13.45
C ARG A 191 19.46 16.71 13.64
N GLN A 192 19.05 17.68 12.83
CA GLN A 192 19.45 19.08 12.97
C GLN A 192 18.62 19.88 14.00
N GLY A 193 17.77 19.20 14.77
CA GLY A 193 17.02 19.81 15.88
C GLY A 193 15.75 20.55 15.47
N PHE A 194 15.21 20.31 14.28
CA PHE A 194 13.88 20.78 13.90
C PHE A 194 12.83 19.78 14.37
N GLY A 195 11.64 20.29 14.69
CA GLY A 195 10.50 19.46 15.04
C GLY A 195 9.19 20.03 14.53
N LEU A 196 8.25 19.15 14.27
CA LEU A 196 6.90 19.49 13.89
C LEU A 196 5.92 18.49 14.47
N ARG A 197 4.73 18.96 14.80
CA ARG A 197 3.60 18.09 15.13
C ARG A 197 2.66 18.02 13.95
N PHE A 198 2.04 16.87 13.73
CA PHE A 198 1.06 16.66 12.67
C PHE A 198 -0.07 15.74 13.13
N ALA A 199 -1.27 15.94 12.55
CA ALA A 199 -2.43 15.13 12.83
C ALA A 199 -2.38 13.81 12.08
N MET A 200 -2.65 12.71 12.77
CA MET A 200 -2.69 11.37 12.17
C MET A 200 -3.84 11.19 11.18
N ALA A 201 -4.98 11.84 11.41
CA ALA A 201 -6.16 11.70 10.56
C ALA A 201 -5.89 11.95 9.07
N ALA A 202 -4.94 12.85 8.74
CA ALA A 202 -4.57 13.13 7.36
C ALA A 202 -3.78 12.00 6.67
N HIS A 203 -3.33 11.00 7.41
CA HIS A 203 -2.39 9.96 6.94
C HIS A 203 -2.90 8.52 7.10
N THR A 204 -4.18 8.30 7.46
CA THR A 204 -4.74 6.98 7.75
C THR A 204 -5.18 6.20 6.52
N GLU A 205 -5.33 6.86 5.37
CA GLU A 205 -5.76 6.20 4.13
C GLU A 205 -4.60 5.49 3.41
N VAL A 206 -4.92 4.35 2.77
CA VAL A 206 -3.96 3.59 1.96
C VAL A 206 -3.30 4.52 0.94
N THR A 207 -1.97 4.47 0.87
CA THR A 207 -1.21 5.34 -0.01
C THR A 207 -0.82 4.63 -1.31
N THR A 208 -0.53 5.41 -2.34
CA THR A 208 0.20 4.90 -3.50
C THR A 208 1.63 4.49 -3.09
N LYS A 209 2.36 3.81 -3.97
CA LYS A 209 3.78 3.46 -3.73
C LYS A 209 4.69 4.66 -3.47
N ALA A 210 4.27 5.88 -3.85
CA ALA A 210 5.02 7.12 -3.60
C ALA A 210 4.84 7.66 -2.16
N GLY A 211 3.85 7.15 -1.42
CA GLY A 211 3.53 7.61 -0.07
C GLY A 211 2.93 9.03 -0.03
N ARG A 212 2.72 9.52 1.17
CA ARG A 212 2.25 10.88 1.46
C ARG A 212 3.24 11.57 2.40
N ARG A 213 3.67 12.78 2.06
CA ARG A 213 4.60 13.50 2.92
C ARG A 213 3.91 14.04 4.18
N TYR A 214 4.51 13.77 5.35
CA TYR A 214 4.16 14.40 6.63
C TYR A 214 5.16 15.48 7.06
N ALA A 215 6.42 15.41 6.56
CA ALA A 215 7.47 16.35 6.85
C ALA A 215 8.31 16.66 5.60
N LYS A 216 9.01 17.81 5.60
CA LYS A 216 10.02 18.18 4.60
C LYS A 216 11.31 18.57 5.32
N PRO A 217 12.14 17.61 5.73
CA PRO A 217 13.47 17.91 6.25
C PRO A 217 14.27 18.74 5.24
N LYS A 218 15.19 19.56 5.74
CA LYS A 218 16.13 20.30 4.87
C LYS A 218 17.08 19.33 4.18
N ASP A 219 17.67 19.73 3.05
CA ASP A 219 18.71 18.96 2.39
C ASP A 219 19.87 18.68 3.35
N GLY A 220 20.29 17.43 3.42
CA GLY A 220 21.29 16.96 4.37
C GLY A 220 20.77 16.70 5.79
N ASP A 221 19.47 16.94 6.09
CA ASP A 221 18.82 16.59 7.34
C ASP A 221 17.89 15.38 7.14
N GLU A 222 17.58 14.69 8.23
CA GLU A 222 16.65 13.57 8.24
C GLU A 222 15.83 13.53 9.54
N VAL A 223 14.63 13.00 9.45
CA VAL A 223 13.82 12.71 10.63
C VAL A 223 14.50 11.59 11.42
N LEU A 224 14.84 11.86 12.67
CA LEU A 224 15.43 10.90 13.61
C LEU A 224 14.40 9.88 14.09
N GLY A 225 13.17 10.32 14.30
CA GLY A 225 12.08 9.50 14.80
C GLY A 225 10.77 10.25 14.84
N VAL A 226 9.71 9.50 15.07
CA VAL A 226 8.36 10.02 15.24
C VAL A 226 7.74 9.32 16.44
N VAL A 227 7.15 10.10 17.35
CA VAL A 227 6.52 9.60 18.58
C VAL A 227 5.14 10.22 18.77
N PRO A 228 4.23 9.58 19.51
CA PRO A 228 3.00 10.22 19.99
C PRO A 228 3.30 11.49 20.76
N CYS A 229 2.45 12.50 20.63
CA CYS A 229 2.64 13.75 21.35
C CYS A 229 1.29 14.44 21.58
N ASN A 230 0.91 14.56 22.83
CA ASN A 230 -0.30 15.24 23.25
C ASN A 230 -0.04 16.70 23.61
N ASP A 231 -1.09 17.50 23.62
CA ASP A 231 -1.02 18.83 24.18
C ASP A 231 -0.72 18.73 25.69
N GLY A 232 0.20 19.55 26.16
CA GLY A 232 0.68 19.51 27.55
C GLY A 232 1.86 18.58 27.82
N ASP A 233 2.26 17.74 26.88
CA ASP A 233 3.48 16.93 27.01
C ASP A 233 4.73 17.82 27.08
N VAL A 234 5.77 17.26 27.69
CA VAL A 234 7.12 17.84 27.69
C VAL A 234 7.96 17.09 26.67
N VAL A 235 8.55 17.81 25.74
CA VAL A 235 9.49 17.30 24.77
C VAL A 235 10.90 17.44 25.33
N VAL A 236 11.58 16.32 25.50
CA VAL A 236 12.98 16.26 25.92
C VAL A 236 13.80 15.87 24.70
N THR A 237 14.76 16.70 24.32
CA THR A 237 15.63 16.48 23.18
C THR A 237 17.09 16.50 23.61
N ALA A 238 17.88 15.53 23.16
CA ALA A 238 19.28 15.42 23.52
C ALA A 238 20.19 15.32 22.30
N THR A 239 21.35 15.99 22.37
CA THR A 239 22.36 15.97 21.32
C THR A 239 23.54 15.05 21.68
N ARG A 240 24.33 14.69 20.67
CA ARG A 240 25.51 13.86 20.81
C ARG A 240 26.56 14.48 21.74
N ASP A 241 26.68 15.81 21.72
CA ASP A 241 27.63 16.55 22.57
C ASP A 241 27.12 16.77 24.00
N GLY A 242 26.00 16.16 24.36
CA GLY A 242 25.48 16.15 25.72
C GLY A 242 24.64 17.38 26.09
N HIS A 243 24.11 18.11 25.12
CA HIS A 243 23.13 19.14 25.39
C HIS A 243 21.73 18.53 25.45
N VAL A 244 20.95 18.95 26.47
CA VAL A 244 19.58 18.51 26.65
C VAL A 244 18.68 19.73 26.81
N LEU A 245 17.56 19.75 26.08
CA LEU A 245 16.57 20.80 26.19
C LEU A 245 15.19 20.17 26.45
N HIS A 246 14.50 20.75 27.44
CA HIS A 246 13.11 20.43 27.73
C HIS A 246 12.25 21.60 27.24
N CYS A 247 11.22 21.35 26.45
CA CYS A 247 10.26 22.39 26.08
C CYS A 247 8.83 21.83 26.11
N LYS A 248 7.85 22.70 26.14
CA LYS A 248 6.46 22.29 26.05
C LYS A 248 6.12 21.87 24.61
N ALA A 249 5.35 20.81 24.46
CA ALA A 249 4.88 20.36 23.14
C ALA A 249 4.10 21.45 22.40
N ASP A 250 3.34 22.28 23.12
CA ASP A 250 2.53 23.36 22.55
C ASP A 250 3.35 24.43 21.86
N GLU A 251 4.63 24.57 22.21
CA GLU A 251 5.54 25.48 21.52
C GLU A 251 5.97 24.98 20.15
N ILE A 252 5.77 23.69 19.85
CA ILE A 252 6.09 23.09 18.56
C ILE A 252 4.85 23.14 17.68
N ALA A 253 4.94 23.82 16.54
CA ALA A 253 3.82 24.03 15.65
C ALA A 253 3.21 22.71 15.16
N LYS A 254 1.88 22.60 15.28
CA LYS A 254 1.08 21.56 14.63
C LYS A 254 0.79 22.01 13.20
N LEU A 255 1.30 21.28 12.22
CA LEU A 255 1.18 21.63 10.81
C LEU A 255 0.04 20.83 10.17
N GLU A 256 -0.76 21.49 9.35
CA GLU A 256 -1.82 20.84 8.53
C GLU A 256 -1.23 20.16 7.28
N GLY A 257 -0.04 20.55 6.87
CA GLY A 257 0.66 20.02 5.70
C GLY A 257 2.14 19.76 5.94
N PRO A 258 2.84 19.14 4.98
CA PRO A 258 4.25 18.79 5.14
C PRO A 258 5.13 20.05 5.19
N GLY A 259 5.87 20.22 6.27
CA GLY A 259 6.79 21.32 6.47
C GLY A 259 8.10 20.91 7.15
N ARG A 260 9.02 21.87 7.29
CA ARG A 260 10.27 21.66 8.03
C ARG A 260 10.09 21.66 9.54
N GLY A 261 9.02 22.30 10.00
CA GLY A 261 8.81 22.54 11.43
C GLY A 261 9.59 23.74 11.98
N VAL A 262 9.72 23.78 13.29
CA VAL A 262 10.40 24.84 14.05
C VAL A 262 11.65 24.27 14.74
N THR A 263 12.61 25.13 15.08
CA THR A 263 13.76 24.71 15.88
C THR A 263 13.30 24.32 17.27
N VAL A 264 13.51 23.07 17.66
CA VAL A 264 13.27 22.53 19.01
C VAL A 264 14.50 22.77 19.86
N ILE A 265 15.66 22.31 19.40
CA ILE A 265 16.96 22.54 20.03
C ILE A 265 17.94 23.07 18.99
N LYS A 266 18.77 24.04 19.36
CA LYS A 266 19.83 24.55 18.50
C LYS A 266 21.02 23.59 18.56
N VAL A 267 21.35 23.00 17.42
CA VAL A 267 22.46 22.05 17.25
C VAL A 267 23.65 22.77 16.59
N ALA A 268 24.85 22.47 17.03
CA ALA A 268 26.09 22.97 16.37
C ALA A 268 26.36 22.16 15.08
N ASP A 269 27.20 22.72 14.20
CA ASP A 269 27.47 22.13 12.89
C ASP A 269 28.01 20.68 12.97
N ASP A 270 28.82 20.37 13.98
CA ASP A 270 29.41 19.06 14.20
C ASP A 270 28.58 18.16 15.14
N ASP A 271 27.45 18.65 15.65
CA ASP A 271 26.60 17.92 16.59
C ASP A 271 25.33 17.41 15.89
N ALA A 272 24.57 16.56 16.55
CA ALA A 272 23.30 16.05 16.06
C ALA A 272 22.40 15.63 17.22
N VAL A 273 21.11 15.76 17.03
CA VAL A 273 20.14 15.14 17.94
C VAL A 273 20.25 13.62 17.80
N ILE A 274 20.38 12.94 18.92
CA ILE A 274 20.52 11.48 19.01
C ILE A 274 19.31 10.79 19.63
N GLY A 275 18.51 11.53 20.40
CA GLY A 275 17.32 10.99 21.04
C GLY A 275 16.37 12.08 21.49
N PHE A 276 15.12 11.71 21.56
CA PHE A 276 14.06 12.57 22.11
C PHE A 276 12.88 11.72 22.56
N ILE A 277 12.07 12.30 23.46
CA ILE A 277 10.77 11.78 23.88
C ILE A 277 9.77 12.93 23.94
N ALA A 278 8.50 12.61 23.86
CA ALA A 278 7.40 13.48 24.27
C ALA A 278 6.57 12.71 25.29
N GLY A 279 6.20 13.35 26.39
CA GLY A 279 5.41 12.69 27.42
C GLY A 279 5.30 13.46 28.71
N GLY A 280 4.81 12.79 29.75
CA GLY A 280 4.60 13.32 31.08
C GLY A 280 5.73 12.95 32.07
N LYS A 281 5.50 13.30 33.33
CA LYS A 281 6.49 13.22 34.44
C LYS A 281 7.10 11.82 34.66
N GLY A 282 6.43 10.74 34.15
CA GLY A 282 6.93 9.34 34.28
C GLY A 282 7.89 8.93 33.17
N ASP A 283 7.89 9.66 32.05
CA ASP A 283 8.65 9.29 30.87
C ASP A 283 10.11 9.75 30.98
N VAL A 284 11.02 8.89 30.55
CA VAL A 284 12.46 9.08 30.71
C VAL A 284 13.20 8.84 29.41
N LEU A 285 13.98 9.81 28.97
CA LEU A 285 14.96 9.63 27.90
C LEU A 285 16.26 9.10 28.51
N VAL A 286 16.64 7.89 28.09
CA VAL A 286 17.92 7.27 28.49
C VAL A 286 18.95 7.43 27.38
N LEU A 287 20.16 7.81 27.73
CA LEU A 287 21.29 8.01 26.85
C LEU A 287 22.51 7.29 27.44
N HIS A 288 23.43 6.84 26.61
CA HIS A 288 24.67 6.21 27.06
C HIS A 288 25.87 7.05 26.66
N ALA A 289 26.89 7.11 27.53
CA ALA A 289 28.19 7.62 27.13
C ALA A 289 28.89 6.55 26.31
N GLU A 290 29.29 6.87 25.07
CA GLU A 290 29.85 5.94 24.10
C GLU A 290 31.07 5.17 24.63
N LYS A 291 31.98 5.84 25.32
CA LYS A 291 33.22 5.22 25.83
C LYS A 291 33.09 4.55 27.18
N SER A 292 32.25 5.07 28.09
CA SER A 292 32.16 4.56 29.47
C SER A 292 30.96 3.67 29.71
N GLY A 293 30.01 3.62 28.78
CA GLY A 293 28.73 2.93 28.94
C GLY A 293 27.83 3.51 30.06
N LYS A 294 28.21 4.65 30.64
CA LYS A 294 27.43 5.26 31.73
C LYS A 294 26.10 5.81 31.23
N ASP A 295 25.04 5.48 31.94
CA ASP A 295 23.69 5.97 31.63
C ASP A 295 23.44 7.38 32.14
N TYR A 296 22.76 8.15 31.32
CA TYR A 296 22.24 9.47 31.63
C TYR A 296 20.75 9.49 31.37
N SER A 297 19.96 9.64 32.42
CA SER A 297 18.50 9.67 32.34
C SER A 297 17.97 11.10 32.45
N GLN A 298 17.09 11.48 31.57
CA GLN A 298 16.41 12.78 31.55
C GLN A 298 14.92 12.57 31.62
N LYS A 299 14.27 13.08 32.67
CA LYS A 299 12.82 12.93 32.85
C LYS A 299 12.08 14.03 32.11
N ALA A 300 10.89 13.71 31.57
CA ALA A 300 10.00 14.72 31.03
C ALA A 300 9.29 15.50 32.14
N ASP A 301 10.05 16.36 32.83
CA ASP A 301 9.52 17.18 33.95
C ASP A 301 9.09 18.57 33.45
N PRO A 302 7.80 18.95 33.59
CA PRO A 302 7.30 20.28 33.21
C PRO A 302 8.03 21.42 33.92
N LYS A 303 8.61 21.16 35.10
CA LYS A 303 9.38 22.16 35.85
C LYS A 303 10.73 22.51 35.22
N GLU A 304 11.29 21.60 34.42
CA GLU A 304 12.54 21.82 33.70
C GLU A 304 12.30 22.42 32.30
N ALA A 305 11.03 22.58 31.89
CA ALA A 305 10.69 23.12 30.59
C ALA A 305 11.16 24.57 30.44
N SER A 306 11.86 24.84 29.35
CA SER A 306 12.34 26.16 28.93
C SER A 306 11.82 26.45 27.52
N ALA A 307 12.02 27.66 27.03
CA ALA A 307 11.65 27.99 25.67
C ALA A 307 12.42 27.10 24.64
N ARG A 308 11.70 26.64 23.61
CA ARG A 308 12.32 25.88 22.50
C ARG A 308 13.36 26.71 21.75
N GLY A 309 14.22 26.05 20.98
CA GLY A 309 15.19 26.71 20.09
C GLY A 309 16.44 27.23 20.78
N GLY A 310 16.58 26.98 22.08
CA GLY A 310 17.81 27.21 22.82
C GLY A 310 18.85 26.11 22.59
N LYS A 311 20.08 26.31 23.10
CA LYS A 311 21.14 25.28 23.08
C LYS A 311 20.86 24.12 24.06
N GLY A 312 19.99 24.36 25.05
CA GLY A 312 19.80 23.44 26.15
C GLY A 312 20.92 23.49 27.19
N ARG A 313 20.78 22.65 28.22
CA ARG A 313 21.76 22.50 29.31
C ARG A 313 22.74 21.40 28.96
N GLN A 314 24.01 21.61 29.08
CA GLN A 314 25.02 20.58 28.92
C GLN A 314 25.03 19.67 30.17
N VAL A 315 24.62 18.43 29.99
CA VAL A 315 24.57 17.43 31.07
C VAL A 315 25.84 16.57 31.12
N VAL A 316 26.63 16.57 30.05
CA VAL A 316 27.89 15.84 29.91
C VAL A 316 28.95 16.75 29.27
N LYS A 317 30.10 16.94 29.90
CA LYS A 317 31.12 17.89 29.42
C LYS A 317 32.25 17.27 28.58
N LYS A 318 32.48 15.98 28.64
CA LYS A 318 33.64 15.35 28.02
C LYS A 318 33.35 13.94 27.43
N ALA A 319 32.10 13.63 27.13
CA ALA A 319 31.76 12.34 26.54
C ALA A 319 30.75 12.54 25.41
N THR A 320 30.96 11.82 24.34
CA THR A 320 29.98 11.66 23.28
C THR A 320 28.84 10.77 23.77
N LEU A 321 27.61 11.22 23.60
CA LEU A 321 26.44 10.43 23.93
C LEU A 321 25.93 9.66 22.70
N VAL A 322 25.37 8.50 22.93
CA VAL A 322 24.66 7.68 21.95
C VAL A 322 23.29 7.26 22.47
N ALA A 323 22.34 7.11 21.58
CA ALA A 323 21.07 6.50 21.96
C ALA A 323 21.26 5.00 22.21
N PRO A 324 20.68 4.44 23.27
CA PRO A 324 20.66 2.99 23.46
C PRO A 324 19.93 2.30 22.32
N PRO A 325 20.17 1.00 22.09
CA PRO A 325 19.34 0.20 21.21
C PRO A 325 17.87 0.36 21.63
N LYS A 326 17.01 0.74 20.69
CA LYS A 326 15.59 0.87 20.98
C LYS A 326 15.03 -0.53 21.29
N PRO A 327 14.24 -0.69 22.37
CA PRO A 327 13.50 -1.93 22.58
C PRO A 327 12.51 -2.14 21.45
N VAL A 328 12.10 -3.38 21.23
CA VAL A 328 11.06 -3.70 20.27
C VAL A 328 9.77 -2.99 20.68
N THR A 329 9.23 -2.18 19.79
CA THR A 329 7.95 -1.51 20.01
C THR A 329 6.82 -2.48 19.67
N ILE A 330 6.03 -2.85 20.67
CA ILE A 330 4.82 -3.66 20.52
C ILE A 330 3.64 -2.74 20.79
N GLN A 331 2.80 -2.53 19.80
CA GLN A 331 1.59 -1.72 19.99
C GLN A 331 0.47 -2.65 20.48
N PRO A 332 -0.08 -2.45 21.70
CA PRO A 332 -1.14 -3.32 22.21
C PRO A 332 -2.46 -3.07 21.48
N LEU A 333 -3.25 -4.13 21.28
CA LEU A 333 -4.67 -4.03 20.95
C LEU A 333 -5.46 -4.05 22.25
N ALA A 334 -6.46 -3.17 22.38
CA ALA A 334 -7.45 -3.30 23.44
C ALA A 334 -8.24 -4.58 23.20
N ASN A 335 -8.31 -5.44 24.19
CA ASN A 335 -9.13 -6.66 24.12
C ASN A 335 -10.59 -6.24 23.89
N ALA A 336 -11.27 -6.91 22.96
CA ALA A 336 -12.69 -6.71 22.67
C ALA A 336 -13.61 -7.15 23.83
N GLU A 337 -13.05 -7.75 24.88
CA GLU A 337 -13.78 -8.14 26.08
C GLU A 337 -13.41 -7.20 27.23
N GLY A 338 -14.40 -6.40 27.64
CA GLY A 338 -14.33 -5.60 28.87
C GLY A 338 -14.15 -6.54 30.07
N GLY A 339 -13.01 -6.43 30.75
CA GLY A 339 -12.74 -7.23 31.94
C GLY A 339 -11.58 -6.67 32.71
N GLN A 340 -11.91 -5.84 33.69
CA GLN A 340 -11.27 -5.62 35.00
C GLN A 340 -9.73 -5.69 35.06
N GLY A 341 -9.17 -4.55 35.48
CA GLY A 341 -7.79 -4.42 35.86
C GLY A 341 -7.30 -5.52 36.80
N VAL A 342 -6.09 -5.92 36.58
CA VAL A 342 -5.27 -6.57 37.61
C VAL A 342 -4.13 -5.62 37.93
N ASN A 343 -4.05 -5.35 39.22
CA ASN A 343 -3.10 -4.51 39.96
C ASN A 343 -1.64 -4.67 39.53
#